data_6959e521f2a788e757e82310e2378dd3
#
_entry.id   6959e521f2a788e757e82310e2378dd3
#
_cell.length_a   1.000
_cell.length_b   1.000
_cell.length_c   1.000
_cell.angle_alpha   90.00
_cell.angle_beta   90.00
_cell.angle_gamma   90.00
#
_symmetry.space_group_name_H-M   'P 1'
#
loop_
_entity.id
_entity.type
_entity.pdbx_description
1 polymer ?
#
loop_
_entity_poly.entity_id
_entity_poly.type
_entity_poly.pdbx_seq_one_letter_code
_entity_poly.pdbx_strand_id
1 'polypeptide(L)'
;MAQVDTTTGTYLSSLFNPQVVADIVDTKLTNNMVFAPLALLDYSLQGRAGNTVTLPYYSYIGAASAVSEGYDIGIRKLVQSTSSVTIVKYGVAVQLTDEAVLSGYGDPLGEAATQIATAIDDAMDNALLSALAANSASAQNYYTSGSTVELAPADIPLALAKFGEDMDGEKALVVTPDFYAQLVGENWVPASEIAADIRIRGAVGMAYGCQVIVSNRLVSGGSLYIVKPNTLAVFIKRGSFIESDRDILNQSTVLAGSILAAPYLLNPSGMIKLSVGS
;
A
#
# COMPACT_ATOMS: atom_id res chain seq x y z
N MET A 1 63.73 4.42 -10.14
CA MET A 1 62.43 4.82 -9.54
C MET A 1 61.35 4.32 -10.42
N ALA A 2 60.69 3.25 -10.01
CA ALA A 2 59.54 2.71 -10.78
C ALA A 2 58.35 3.61 -10.55
N GLN A 3 57.79 4.12 -11.65
CA GLN A 3 56.56 4.87 -11.63
C GLN A 3 55.42 3.90 -11.21
N VAL A 4 54.80 4.16 -10.10
CA VAL A 4 53.60 3.44 -9.67
C VAL A 4 52.48 3.88 -10.60
N ASP A 5 52.02 2.92 -11.39
CA ASP A 5 50.92 3.12 -12.31
C ASP A 5 49.64 3.25 -11.50
N THR A 6 49.09 4.45 -11.42
CA THR A 6 47.89 4.80 -10.61
C THR A 6 46.61 4.42 -11.28
N THR A 7 46.65 3.64 -12.38
CA THR A 7 45.45 3.28 -13.19
C THR A 7 44.87 1.91 -12.85
N THR A 8 45.44 1.15 -11.92
CA THR A 8 44.98 -0.23 -11.59
C THR A 8 44.35 -0.39 -10.22
N GLY A 9 44.07 0.70 -9.51
CA GLY A 9 43.33 0.61 -8.25
C GLY A 9 41.83 0.53 -8.53
N THR A 10 41.20 -0.59 -8.24
CA THR A 10 39.72 -0.68 -8.17
C THR A 10 39.30 0.07 -6.92
N TYR A 11 38.84 1.30 -7.07
CA TYR A 11 38.31 2.09 -5.98
C TYR A 11 36.93 1.54 -5.57
N LEU A 12 36.64 1.51 -4.25
CA LEU A 12 35.34 1.10 -3.72
C LEU A 12 34.19 1.90 -4.34
N SER A 13 34.43 3.15 -4.72
CA SER A 13 33.50 4.02 -5.44
C SER A 13 33.16 3.54 -6.86
N SER A 14 34.00 2.72 -7.48
CA SER A 14 33.75 2.13 -8.80
C SER A 14 33.02 0.79 -8.73
N LEU A 15 32.99 0.15 -7.57
CA LEU A 15 32.26 -1.10 -7.30
C LEU A 15 30.82 -0.82 -6.83
N PHE A 16 30.58 0.36 -6.27
CA PHE A 16 29.28 0.73 -5.75
C PHE A 16 28.69 1.91 -6.56
N ASN A 17 27.84 1.59 -7.52
CA ASN A 17 27.14 2.60 -8.31
C ASN A 17 25.79 2.88 -7.64
N PRO A 18 25.57 4.10 -7.05
CA PRO A 18 24.30 4.46 -6.42
C PRO A 18 23.09 4.34 -7.34
N GLN A 19 23.28 4.52 -8.66
CA GLN A 19 22.22 4.36 -9.65
C GLN A 19 21.79 2.90 -9.78
N VAL A 20 22.71 1.95 -9.79
CA VAL A 20 22.40 0.51 -9.85
C VAL A 20 21.66 0.07 -8.60
N VAL A 21 22.03 0.61 -7.44
CA VAL A 21 21.34 0.32 -6.18
C VAL A 21 19.95 0.93 -6.16
N ALA A 22 19.78 2.15 -6.67
CA ALA A 22 18.47 2.77 -6.80
C ALA A 22 17.55 1.95 -7.72
N ASP A 23 18.05 1.44 -8.85
CA ASP A 23 17.30 0.59 -9.76
C ASP A 23 16.91 -0.77 -9.10
N ILE A 24 17.79 -1.36 -8.31
CA ILE A 24 17.51 -2.58 -7.54
C ILE A 24 16.43 -2.32 -6.50
N VAL A 25 16.50 -1.18 -5.81
CA VAL A 25 15.51 -0.79 -4.81
C VAL A 25 14.17 -0.53 -5.47
N ASP A 26 14.10 0.23 -6.56
CA ASP A 26 12.84 0.49 -7.28
C ASP A 26 12.18 -0.81 -7.78
N THR A 27 12.98 -1.76 -8.28
CA THR A 27 12.47 -3.07 -8.70
C THR A 27 11.93 -3.89 -7.53
N LYS A 28 12.61 -3.86 -6.37
CA LYS A 28 12.16 -4.55 -5.15
C LYS A 28 10.93 -3.89 -4.54
N LEU A 29 10.85 -2.56 -4.53
CA LEU A 29 9.70 -1.78 -4.06
C LEU A 29 8.40 -2.25 -4.71
N THR A 30 8.41 -2.44 -6.03
CA THR A 30 7.21 -2.84 -6.77
C THR A 30 6.73 -4.26 -6.44
N ASN A 31 7.65 -5.15 -6.02
CA ASN A 31 7.36 -6.57 -5.79
C ASN A 31 6.98 -6.90 -4.34
N ASN A 32 7.38 -6.09 -3.35
CA ASN A 32 7.21 -6.40 -1.93
C ASN A 32 6.02 -5.68 -1.28
N MET A 33 5.49 -4.63 -1.90
CA MET A 33 4.33 -3.93 -1.38
C MET A 33 3.06 -4.76 -1.53
N VAL A 34 2.34 -4.94 -0.44
CA VAL A 34 1.05 -5.66 -0.38
C VAL A 34 -0.08 -4.85 -1.00
N PHE A 35 -0.09 -3.54 -0.79
CA PHE A 35 -1.14 -2.63 -1.24
C PHE A 35 -0.86 -1.97 -2.59
N ALA A 36 0.37 -2.07 -3.13
CA ALA A 36 0.72 -1.47 -4.42
C ALA A 36 -0.17 -1.94 -5.59
N PRO A 37 -0.53 -3.23 -5.72
CA PRO A 37 -1.42 -3.68 -6.80
C PRO A 37 -2.83 -3.09 -6.73
N LEU A 38 -3.26 -2.59 -5.56
CA LEU A 38 -4.57 -1.99 -5.33
C LEU A 38 -4.56 -0.47 -5.53
N ALA A 39 -3.39 0.14 -5.63
CA ALA A 39 -3.20 1.58 -5.70
C ALA A 39 -2.86 2.04 -7.13
N LEU A 40 -3.46 3.15 -7.53
CA LEU A 40 -3.08 3.86 -8.75
C LEU A 40 -1.82 4.68 -8.48
N LEU A 41 -0.76 4.44 -9.25
CA LEU A 41 0.46 5.22 -9.17
C LEU A 41 0.35 6.46 -10.07
N ASP A 42 0.46 7.66 -9.50
CA ASP A 42 0.37 8.93 -10.22
C ASP A 42 1.69 9.70 -10.11
N TYR A 43 2.33 9.92 -11.24
CA TYR A 43 3.59 10.65 -11.40
C TYR A 43 3.39 12.09 -11.91
N SER A 44 2.18 12.61 -11.93
CA SER A 44 1.84 13.92 -12.50
C SER A 44 2.59 15.10 -11.86
N LEU A 45 3.08 14.94 -10.63
CA LEU A 45 3.87 15.93 -9.90
C LEU A 45 5.38 15.81 -10.10
N GLN A 46 5.85 14.80 -10.81
CA GLN A 46 7.28 14.65 -11.06
C GLN A 46 7.80 15.83 -11.88
N GLY A 47 8.85 16.48 -11.37
CA GLY A 47 9.46 17.65 -12.02
C GLY A 47 8.65 18.95 -11.92
N ARG A 48 7.52 18.99 -11.21
CA ARG A 48 6.73 20.21 -11.00
C ARG A 48 6.99 20.83 -9.63
N ALA A 49 6.86 22.15 -9.54
CA ALA A 49 6.91 22.87 -8.27
C ALA A 49 5.64 22.60 -7.44
N GLY A 50 5.78 22.70 -6.12
CA GLY A 50 4.69 22.45 -5.16
C GLY A 50 4.81 21.09 -4.49
N ASN A 51 4.18 20.95 -3.34
CA ASN A 51 4.16 19.74 -2.50
C ASN A 51 2.74 19.27 -2.17
N THR A 52 1.73 19.89 -2.78
CA THR A 52 0.33 19.58 -2.52
C THR A 52 -0.40 19.31 -3.83
N VAL A 53 -1.16 18.23 -3.87
CA VAL A 53 -2.10 17.92 -4.96
C VAL A 53 -3.48 18.33 -4.51
N THR A 54 -4.18 19.11 -5.32
CA THR A 54 -5.58 19.45 -5.08
C THR A 54 -6.45 18.64 -6.04
N LEU A 55 -7.33 17.82 -5.48
CA LEU A 55 -8.23 16.95 -6.20
C LEU A 55 -9.64 17.56 -6.16
N PRO A 56 -10.18 18.07 -7.27
CA PRO A 56 -11.56 18.52 -7.32
C PRO A 56 -12.50 17.33 -7.46
N TYR A 57 -13.61 17.36 -6.75
CA TYR A 57 -14.71 16.40 -6.93
C TYR A 57 -16.05 17.11 -6.91
N TYR A 58 -17.04 16.54 -7.61
CA TYR A 58 -18.38 17.10 -7.68
C TYR A 58 -19.35 16.23 -6.89
N SER A 59 -20.18 16.89 -6.09
CA SER A 59 -21.25 16.19 -5.38
C SER A 59 -22.38 15.86 -6.35
N TYR A 60 -22.98 14.68 -6.17
CA TYR A 60 -24.15 14.29 -6.94
C TYR A 60 -25.33 15.24 -6.68
N ILE A 61 -25.96 15.72 -7.74
CA ILE A 61 -27.06 16.70 -7.67
C ILE A 61 -28.41 16.09 -7.25
N GLY A 62 -28.47 14.77 -7.06
CA GLY A 62 -29.67 14.03 -6.72
C GLY A 62 -30.43 13.51 -7.95
N ALA A 63 -31.34 12.58 -7.72
CA ALA A 63 -32.15 11.97 -8.78
C ALA A 63 -33.12 13.01 -9.40
N ALA A 64 -33.41 12.83 -10.69
CA ALA A 64 -34.47 13.61 -11.35
C ALA A 64 -35.85 13.28 -10.76
N SER A 65 -36.71 14.27 -10.67
CA SER A 65 -38.11 14.11 -10.27
C SER A 65 -39.04 14.27 -11.48
N ALA A 66 -40.15 13.57 -11.46
CA ALA A 66 -41.20 13.77 -12.48
C ALA A 66 -41.75 15.20 -12.36
N VAL A 67 -41.88 15.90 -13.48
CA VAL A 67 -42.44 17.24 -13.56
C VAL A 67 -43.71 17.18 -14.35
N SER A 68 -44.79 17.75 -13.83
CA SER A 68 -46.09 17.81 -14.53
C SER A 68 -46.04 18.85 -15.66
N GLU A 69 -46.86 18.69 -16.64
CA GLU A 69 -47.02 19.65 -17.74
C GLU A 69 -47.37 21.05 -17.23
N GLY A 70 -46.61 22.06 -17.70
CA GLY A 70 -46.81 23.46 -17.29
C GLY A 70 -46.06 23.87 -16.01
N TYR A 71 -45.26 22.97 -15.39
CA TYR A 71 -44.47 23.32 -14.22
C TYR A 71 -42.99 23.42 -14.59
N ASP A 72 -42.29 24.33 -13.92
CA ASP A 72 -40.86 24.55 -14.12
C ASP A 72 -40.03 23.38 -13.57
N ILE A 73 -38.98 23.01 -14.31
CA ILE A 73 -37.97 22.10 -13.83
C ILE A 73 -37.11 22.81 -12.78
N GLY A 74 -37.08 22.31 -11.56
CA GLY A 74 -36.31 22.89 -10.48
C GLY A 74 -34.80 22.91 -10.79
N ILE A 75 -34.20 24.10 -10.73
CA ILE A 75 -32.76 24.29 -10.95
C ILE A 75 -32.00 23.83 -9.70
N ARG A 76 -31.04 22.90 -9.89
CA ARG A 76 -30.14 22.45 -8.82
C ARG A 76 -28.74 22.97 -9.07
N LYS A 77 -28.05 23.37 -7.99
CA LYS A 77 -26.68 23.88 -8.07
C LYS A 77 -25.69 22.69 -8.08
N LEU A 78 -24.78 22.68 -9.04
CA LEU A 78 -23.63 21.81 -9.02
C LEU A 78 -22.62 22.33 -7.98
N VAL A 79 -22.28 21.51 -6.99
CA VAL A 79 -21.32 21.85 -5.95
C VAL A 79 -20.02 21.12 -6.20
N GLN A 80 -18.95 21.90 -6.37
CA GLN A 80 -17.58 21.41 -6.42
C GLN A 80 -16.93 21.53 -5.05
N SER A 81 -16.32 20.49 -4.60
CA SER A 81 -15.47 20.47 -3.40
C SER A 81 -14.05 20.08 -3.79
N THR A 82 -13.08 20.42 -2.98
CA THR A 82 -11.67 20.10 -3.20
C THR A 82 -11.12 19.36 -2.00
N SER A 83 -10.33 18.33 -2.28
CA SER A 83 -9.50 17.66 -1.29
C SER A 83 -8.04 17.92 -1.61
N SER A 84 -7.20 18.05 -0.60
CA SER A 84 -5.78 18.32 -0.78
C SER A 84 -4.94 17.23 -0.12
N VAL A 85 -3.91 16.80 -0.84
CA VAL A 85 -2.95 15.78 -0.38
C VAL A 85 -1.57 16.39 -0.38
N THR A 86 -0.86 16.29 0.74
CA THR A 86 0.50 16.81 0.88
C THR A 86 1.51 15.69 0.75
N ILE A 87 2.53 15.91 -0.07
CA ILE A 87 3.63 14.97 -0.28
C ILE A 87 4.53 14.97 0.95
N VAL A 88 4.86 13.77 1.43
CA VAL A 88 5.74 13.52 2.57
C VAL A 88 7.00 12.80 2.09
N LYS A 89 8.12 13.06 2.74
CA LYS A 89 9.37 12.33 2.53
C LYS A 89 9.41 11.14 3.48
N TYR A 90 9.53 9.95 2.92
CA TYR A 90 9.87 8.74 3.66
C TYR A 90 11.34 8.43 3.39
N GLY A 91 12.14 8.19 4.41
CA GLY A 91 13.56 7.93 4.25
C GLY A 91 14.15 7.23 5.46
N VAL A 92 15.19 6.46 5.17
CA VAL A 92 15.98 5.72 6.15
C VAL A 92 17.45 5.78 5.75
N ALA A 93 18.33 5.77 6.72
CA ALA A 93 19.77 5.74 6.50
C ALA A 93 20.42 4.63 7.35
N VAL A 94 21.47 4.03 6.79
CA VAL A 94 22.29 3.00 7.44
C VAL A 94 23.75 3.45 7.37
N GLN A 95 24.46 3.36 8.48
CA GLN A 95 25.90 3.64 8.56
C GLN A 95 26.65 2.31 8.75
N LEU A 96 27.66 2.08 7.92
CA LEU A 96 28.52 0.91 7.96
C LEU A 96 29.96 1.37 8.19
N THR A 97 30.61 0.84 9.23
CA THR A 97 32.04 1.10 9.47
C THR A 97 32.91 0.19 8.61
N ASP A 98 34.11 0.65 8.28
CA ASP A 98 35.05 -0.13 7.48
C ASP A 98 35.42 -1.46 8.17
N GLU A 99 35.53 -1.47 9.49
CA GLU A 99 35.78 -2.69 10.25
C GLU A 99 34.63 -3.69 10.13
N ALA A 100 33.37 -3.21 10.13
CA ALA A 100 32.20 -4.06 9.97
C ALA A 100 32.14 -4.66 8.57
N VAL A 101 32.50 -3.91 7.54
CA VAL A 101 32.57 -4.39 6.15
C VAL A 101 33.71 -5.39 5.95
N LEU A 102 34.88 -5.13 6.53
CA LEU A 102 36.05 -6.00 6.40
C LEU A 102 35.95 -7.30 7.21
N SER A 103 35.30 -7.25 8.38
CA SER A 103 35.10 -8.41 9.25
C SER A 103 33.78 -9.15 9.01
N GLY A 104 32.83 -8.51 8.33
CA GLY A 104 31.50 -9.06 8.05
C GLY A 104 31.57 -10.23 7.06
N TYR A 105 30.70 -11.22 7.28
CA TYR A 105 30.52 -12.33 6.36
C TYR A 105 29.49 -11.97 5.28
N GLY A 106 29.84 -12.12 4.02
CA GLY A 106 28.93 -11.84 2.89
C GLY A 106 29.09 -10.42 2.32
N ASP A 107 27.98 -9.83 1.87
CA ASP A 107 27.93 -8.46 1.31
C ASP A 107 27.08 -7.54 2.21
N PRO A 108 27.66 -6.87 3.20
CA PRO A 108 26.93 -5.96 4.09
C PRO A 108 26.32 -4.75 3.38
N LEU A 109 26.92 -4.29 2.27
CA LEU A 109 26.43 -3.15 1.50
C LEU A 109 25.16 -3.52 0.70
N GLY A 110 25.17 -4.69 0.05
CA GLY A 110 23.99 -5.20 -0.66
C GLY A 110 22.83 -5.51 0.29
N GLU A 111 23.15 -6.02 1.50
CA GLU A 111 22.12 -6.22 2.54
C GLU A 111 21.56 -4.91 3.05
N ALA A 112 22.39 -3.89 3.28
CA ALA A 112 21.95 -2.55 3.67
C ALA A 112 20.98 -1.93 2.64
N ALA A 113 21.30 -2.08 1.34
CA ALA A 113 20.41 -1.62 0.27
C ALA A 113 19.05 -2.36 0.30
N THR A 114 19.07 -3.67 0.55
CA THR A 114 17.84 -4.48 0.67
C THR A 114 17.00 -4.07 1.87
N GLN A 115 17.64 -3.80 3.01
CA GLN A 115 16.95 -3.33 4.22
C GLN A 115 16.36 -1.93 4.05
N ILE A 116 17.05 -1.03 3.35
CA ILE A 116 16.53 0.30 2.99
C ILE A 116 15.28 0.18 2.11
N ALA A 117 15.30 -0.70 1.08
CA ALA A 117 14.14 -0.94 0.23
C ALA A 117 12.95 -1.43 1.07
N THR A 118 13.15 -2.49 1.85
CA THR A 118 12.09 -3.06 2.70
C THR A 118 11.51 -2.05 3.67
N ALA A 119 12.35 -1.20 4.27
CA ALA A 119 11.89 -0.16 5.20
C ALA A 119 11.03 0.92 4.51
N ILE A 120 11.35 1.27 3.26
CA ILE A 120 10.53 2.20 2.47
C ILE A 120 9.20 1.56 2.09
N ASP A 121 9.20 0.28 1.67
CA ASP A 121 7.99 -0.51 1.37
C ASP A 121 7.05 -0.56 2.57
N ASP A 122 7.59 -0.88 3.73
CA ASP A 122 6.84 -0.93 4.99
C ASP A 122 6.22 0.42 5.33
N ALA A 123 6.96 1.50 5.14
CA ALA A 123 6.46 2.85 5.39
C ALA A 123 5.33 3.23 4.43
N MET A 124 5.44 2.88 3.15
CA MET A 124 4.43 3.16 2.14
C MET A 124 3.16 2.34 2.37
N ASP A 125 3.28 1.04 2.65
CA ASP A 125 2.14 0.18 2.95
C ASP A 125 1.41 0.62 4.24
N ASN A 126 2.15 1.00 5.29
CA ASN A 126 1.57 1.52 6.52
C ASN A 126 0.84 2.85 6.29
N ALA A 127 1.37 3.70 5.41
CA ALA A 127 0.72 4.95 5.05
C ALA A 127 -0.57 4.72 4.23
N LEU A 128 -0.58 3.75 3.31
CA LEU A 128 -1.78 3.32 2.58
C LEU A 128 -2.84 2.73 3.52
N LEU A 129 -2.43 1.88 4.46
CA LEU A 129 -3.32 1.35 5.49
C LEU A 129 -3.90 2.45 6.37
N SER A 130 -3.10 3.45 6.72
CA SER A 130 -3.56 4.61 7.48
C SER A 130 -4.59 5.43 6.70
N ALA A 131 -4.40 5.58 5.39
CA ALA A 131 -5.36 6.25 4.50
C ALA A 131 -6.69 5.47 4.42
N LEU A 132 -6.66 4.13 4.38
CA LEU A 132 -7.86 3.29 4.48
C LEU A 132 -8.53 3.42 5.84
N ALA A 133 -7.76 3.36 6.92
CA ALA A 133 -8.28 3.45 8.29
C ALA A 133 -8.92 4.81 8.62
N ALA A 134 -8.41 5.88 8.01
CA ALA A 134 -8.92 7.25 8.20
C ALA A 134 -10.31 7.47 7.56
N ASN A 135 -10.78 6.57 6.68
CA ASN A 135 -12.12 6.66 6.13
C ASN A 135 -13.15 6.33 7.21
N SER A 136 -13.83 7.38 7.67
CA SER A 136 -14.88 7.31 8.71
C SER A 136 -16.30 7.29 8.13
N ALA A 137 -16.45 7.16 6.80
CA ALA A 137 -17.78 7.15 6.18
C ALA A 137 -18.58 5.93 6.68
N SER A 138 -19.63 6.17 7.43
CA SER A 138 -20.46 5.12 8.06
C SER A 138 -21.12 4.18 7.05
N ALA A 139 -21.33 4.63 5.81
CA ALA A 139 -21.90 3.82 4.73
C ALA A 139 -20.98 2.67 4.30
N GLN A 140 -19.66 2.85 4.42
CA GLN A 140 -18.63 1.88 4.07
C GLN A 140 -18.11 1.07 5.27
N ASN A 141 -18.67 1.28 6.45
CA ASN A 141 -18.32 0.50 7.62
C ASN A 141 -19.33 -0.63 7.83
N TYR A 142 -18.82 -1.84 7.98
CA TYR A 142 -19.58 -2.98 8.46
C TYR A 142 -19.11 -3.33 9.87
N TYR A 143 -20.04 -3.40 10.78
CA TYR A 143 -19.79 -3.84 12.15
C TYR A 143 -20.45 -5.21 12.34
N THR A 144 -19.72 -6.17 12.90
CA THR A 144 -20.32 -7.46 13.25
C THR A 144 -21.41 -7.25 14.29
N SER A 145 -22.56 -7.88 14.05
CA SER A 145 -23.73 -7.78 14.92
C SER A 145 -23.63 -8.82 16.01
N GLY A 146 -23.29 -8.40 17.24
CA GLY A 146 -23.33 -9.28 18.40
C GLY A 146 -22.17 -9.10 19.37
N SER A 147 -22.25 -9.83 20.49
CA SER A 147 -21.26 -9.86 21.58
C SER A 147 -19.97 -10.61 21.26
N THR A 148 -19.76 -10.98 20.00
CA THR A 148 -18.58 -11.70 19.56
C THR A 148 -17.43 -10.73 19.30
N VAL A 149 -16.32 -10.98 19.96
CA VAL A 149 -15.10 -10.15 19.91
C VAL A 149 -14.31 -10.37 18.61
N GLU A 150 -14.76 -11.25 17.73
CA GLU A 150 -14.03 -11.65 16.53
C GLU A 150 -14.90 -11.58 15.27
N LEU A 151 -14.29 -11.15 14.15
CA LEU A 151 -14.87 -11.23 12.83
C LEU A 151 -14.88 -12.68 12.36
N ALA A 152 -16.00 -13.11 11.78
CA ALA A 152 -16.16 -14.45 11.21
C ALA A 152 -16.20 -14.39 9.67
N PRO A 153 -15.82 -15.48 8.97
CA PRO A 153 -15.97 -15.55 7.51
C PRO A 153 -17.38 -15.28 7.00
N ALA A 154 -18.42 -15.58 7.80
CA ALA A 154 -19.82 -15.29 7.48
C ALA A 154 -20.14 -13.78 7.41
N ASP A 155 -19.30 -12.91 7.97
CA ASP A 155 -19.48 -11.45 7.89
C ASP A 155 -19.09 -10.87 6.53
N ILE A 156 -18.28 -11.58 5.75
CA ILE A 156 -17.82 -11.12 4.43
C ILE A 156 -18.97 -10.85 3.46
N PRO A 157 -19.93 -11.78 3.24
CA PRO A 157 -21.08 -11.53 2.36
C PRO A 157 -21.94 -10.36 2.83
N LEU A 158 -22.12 -10.21 4.14
CA LEU A 158 -22.89 -9.12 4.73
C LEU A 158 -22.19 -7.77 4.54
N ALA A 159 -20.87 -7.76 4.63
CA ALA A 159 -20.08 -6.57 4.32
C ALA A 159 -20.16 -6.24 2.83
N LEU A 160 -20.03 -7.23 1.93
CA LEU A 160 -20.15 -7.02 0.48
C LEU A 160 -21.48 -6.38 0.08
N ALA A 161 -22.56 -6.68 0.78
CA ALA A 161 -23.87 -6.06 0.54
C ALA A 161 -23.85 -4.52 0.72
N LYS A 162 -22.85 -3.95 1.42
CA LYS A 162 -22.68 -2.51 1.56
C LYS A 162 -22.29 -1.81 0.25
N PHE A 163 -21.77 -2.53 -0.75
CA PHE A 163 -21.55 -1.95 -2.08
C PHE A 163 -22.86 -1.68 -2.84
N GLY A 164 -24.01 -2.20 -2.35
CA GLY A 164 -25.30 -2.01 -2.99
C GLY A 164 -25.34 -2.61 -4.39
N GLU A 165 -25.69 -1.80 -5.39
CA GLU A 165 -25.75 -2.22 -6.80
C GLU A 165 -24.38 -2.36 -7.46
N ASP A 166 -23.32 -1.77 -6.87
CA ASP A 166 -21.97 -1.81 -7.38
C ASP A 166 -21.20 -3.03 -6.84
N MET A 167 -21.76 -4.23 -7.02
CA MET A 167 -21.14 -5.48 -6.58
C MET A 167 -20.19 -6.09 -7.62
N ASP A 168 -20.19 -5.58 -8.85
CA ASP A 168 -19.38 -6.12 -9.93
C ASP A 168 -17.90 -5.68 -9.84
N GLY A 169 -17.05 -6.42 -10.55
CA GLY A 169 -15.62 -6.14 -10.70
C GLY A 169 -14.75 -6.85 -9.65
N GLU A 170 -13.47 -6.77 -9.89
CA GLU A 170 -12.44 -7.33 -9.03
C GLU A 170 -12.44 -6.65 -7.66
N LYS A 171 -12.22 -7.43 -6.62
CA LYS A 171 -12.13 -6.96 -5.24
C LYS A 171 -10.98 -7.68 -4.55
N ALA A 172 -10.27 -6.97 -3.69
CA ALA A 172 -9.28 -7.57 -2.81
C ALA A 172 -9.79 -7.54 -1.37
N LEU A 173 -9.71 -8.67 -0.71
CA LEU A 173 -9.98 -8.83 0.71
C LEU A 173 -8.67 -8.90 1.47
N VAL A 174 -8.35 -7.86 2.21
CA VAL A 174 -7.13 -7.78 3.02
C VAL A 174 -7.43 -8.28 4.42
N VAL A 175 -6.74 -9.35 4.82
CA VAL A 175 -6.99 -10.09 6.05
C VAL A 175 -5.73 -10.22 6.90
N THR A 176 -5.92 -10.44 8.19
CA THR A 176 -4.86 -10.87 9.10
C THR A 176 -4.55 -12.36 8.90
N PRO A 177 -3.35 -12.84 9.27
CA PRO A 177 -3.02 -14.26 9.23
C PRO A 177 -3.97 -15.13 10.07
N ASP A 178 -4.42 -14.62 11.22
CA ASP A 178 -5.36 -15.32 12.10
C ASP A 178 -6.72 -15.52 11.43
N PHE A 179 -7.23 -14.47 10.77
CA PHE A 179 -8.48 -14.56 10.01
C PHE A 179 -8.33 -15.45 8.77
N TYR A 180 -7.16 -15.44 8.13
CA TYR A 180 -6.87 -16.36 7.04
C TYR A 180 -6.90 -17.83 7.51
N ALA A 181 -6.36 -18.12 8.69
CA ALA A 181 -6.43 -19.46 9.27
C ALA A 181 -7.87 -19.90 9.54
N GLN A 182 -8.76 -19.00 9.97
CA GLN A 182 -10.18 -19.24 10.11
C GLN A 182 -10.85 -19.52 8.76
N LEU A 183 -10.53 -18.73 7.73
CA LEU A 183 -11.02 -18.95 6.35
C LEU A 183 -10.67 -20.34 5.83
N VAL A 184 -9.48 -20.84 6.10
CA VAL A 184 -9.05 -22.18 5.68
C VAL A 184 -9.66 -23.27 6.56
N GLY A 185 -9.81 -23.01 7.86
CA GLY A 185 -10.25 -23.98 8.87
C GLY A 185 -11.75 -24.24 8.90
N GLU A 186 -12.57 -23.24 8.58
CA GLU A 186 -14.02 -23.36 8.64
C GLU A 186 -14.62 -24.09 7.43
N ASN A 187 -15.82 -24.65 7.62
CA ASN A 187 -16.59 -25.39 6.60
C ASN A 187 -17.26 -24.46 5.56
N TRP A 188 -16.74 -23.25 5.33
CA TRP A 188 -17.30 -22.33 4.34
C TRP A 188 -17.09 -22.79 2.89
N VAL A 189 -16.09 -23.64 2.68
CA VAL A 189 -15.91 -24.33 1.40
C VAL A 189 -16.75 -25.60 1.43
N PRO A 190 -17.75 -25.75 0.56
CA PRO A 190 -18.56 -26.96 0.51
C PRO A 190 -17.69 -28.20 0.39
N ALA A 191 -18.16 -29.33 0.92
CA ALA A 191 -17.43 -30.61 0.90
C ALA A 191 -17.33 -31.17 -0.52
N SER A 192 -16.59 -30.52 -1.39
CA SER A 192 -16.24 -30.91 -2.76
C SER A 192 -14.77 -31.28 -2.84
N GLU A 193 -14.37 -31.98 -3.89
CA GLU A 193 -12.96 -32.31 -4.13
C GLU A 193 -12.06 -31.07 -4.16
N ILE A 194 -12.59 -29.94 -4.67
CA ILE A 194 -11.90 -28.63 -4.70
C ILE A 194 -11.64 -28.12 -3.29
N ALA A 195 -12.58 -28.31 -2.36
CA ALA A 195 -12.43 -27.94 -0.96
C ALA A 195 -11.34 -28.74 -0.24
N ALA A 196 -11.23 -30.02 -0.56
CA ALA A 196 -10.16 -30.87 -0.02
C ALA A 196 -8.79 -30.41 -0.50
N ASP A 197 -8.65 -30.02 -1.75
CA ASP A 197 -7.38 -29.53 -2.33
C ASP A 197 -6.95 -28.18 -1.70
N ILE A 198 -7.89 -27.25 -1.49
CA ILE A 198 -7.64 -25.98 -0.80
C ILE A 198 -7.17 -26.22 0.64
N ARG A 199 -7.82 -27.14 1.38
CA ARG A 199 -7.40 -27.47 2.76
C ARG A 199 -6.03 -28.12 2.83
N ILE A 200 -5.68 -28.96 1.85
CA ILE A 200 -4.39 -29.63 1.79
C ILE A 200 -3.28 -28.67 1.39
N ARG A 201 -3.54 -27.79 0.41
CA ARG A 201 -2.53 -26.84 -0.09
C ARG A 201 -2.46 -25.56 0.72
N GLY A 202 -3.49 -25.24 1.52
CA GLY A 202 -3.56 -24.02 2.32
C GLY A 202 -3.60 -22.72 1.51
N ALA A 203 -3.91 -22.81 0.20
CA ALA A 203 -3.92 -21.65 -0.68
C ALA A 203 -5.36 -21.22 -0.99
N VAL A 204 -5.82 -20.17 -0.33
CA VAL A 204 -7.09 -19.49 -0.66
C VAL A 204 -6.74 -18.31 -1.57
N GLY A 205 -6.85 -18.51 -2.89
CA GLY A 205 -6.63 -17.45 -3.87
C GLY A 205 -7.79 -16.45 -3.93
N MET A 206 -9.03 -16.96 -3.85
CA MET A 206 -10.26 -16.18 -3.93
C MET A 206 -11.28 -16.67 -2.90
N ALA A 207 -11.90 -15.72 -2.19
CA ALA A 207 -13.00 -15.97 -1.26
C ALA A 207 -14.16 -15.01 -1.56
N TYR A 208 -15.37 -15.53 -1.70
CA TYR A 208 -16.59 -14.73 -1.99
C TYR A 208 -16.44 -13.77 -3.19
N GLY A 209 -15.67 -14.18 -4.22
CA GLY A 209 -15.38 -13.33 -5.39
C GLY A 209 -14.34 -12.22 -5.13
N CYS A 210 -13.65 -12.26 -4.00
CA CYS A 210 -12.56 -11.36 -3.66
C CYS A 210 -11.22 -12.09 -3.68
N GLN A 211 -10.18 -11.47 -4.21
CA GLN A 211 -8.80 -11.95 -4.07
C GLN A 211 -8.35 -11.78 -2.61
N VAL A 212 -7.89 -12.84 -1.98
CA VAL A 212 -7.43 -12.79 -0.59
C VAL A 212 -5.97 -12.35 -0.53
N ILE A 213 -5.72 -11.30 0.21
CA ILE A 213 -4.38 -10.76 0.47
C ILE A 213 -4.14 -10.80 1.98
N VAL A 214 -3.09 -11.50 2.40
CA VAL A 214 -2.73 -11.62 3.83
C VAL A 214 -1.70 -10.56 4.18
N SER A 215 -1.96 -9.79 5.24
CA SER A 215 -1.04 -8.76 5.71
C SER A 215 -0.89 -8.80 7.24
N ASN A 216 0.36 -8.84 7.68
CA ASN A 216 0.71 -8.73 9.11
C ASN A 216 0.60 -7.29 9.66
N ARG A 217 0.38 -6.30 8.78
CA ARG A 217 0.26 -4.88 9.17
C ARG A 217 -1.10 -4.56 9.76
N LEU A 218 -2.09 -5.41 9.54
CA LEU A 218 -3.37 -5.30 10.22
C LEU A 218 -3.25 -5.75 11.67
N VAL A 219 -3.91 -5.02 12.57
CA VAL A 219 -3.94 -5.41 13.99
C VAL A 219 -4.81 -6.66 14.11
N SER A 220 -4.28 -7.72 14.75
CA SER A 220 -5.03 -8.96 15.03
C SER A 220 -6.29 -8.64 15.85
N GLY A 221 -7.44 -9.18 15.43
CA GLY A 221 -8.75 -8.86 16.02
C GLY A 221 -9.29 -7.47 15.66
N GLY A 222 -8.58 -6.71 14.82
CA GLY A 222 -8.96 -5.37 14.37
C GLY A 222 -9.83 -5.37 13.12
N SER A 223 -9.65 -4.33 12.30
CA SER A 223 -10.42 -4.15 11.07
C SER A 223 -9.81 -4.90 9.89
N LEU A 224 -10.67 -5.52 9.08
CA LEU A 224 -10.34 -6.05 7.75
C LEU A 224 -10.84 -5.07 6.69
N TYR A 225 -10.29 -5.17 5.49
CA TYR A 225 -10.65 -4.25 4.40
C TYR A 225 -11.00 -5.03 3.13
N ILE A 226 -12.11 -4.65 2.50
CA ILE A 226 -12.43 -5.05 1.13
C ILE A 226 -12.21 -3.81 0.27
N VAL A 227 -11.35 -3.91 -0.74
CA VAL A 227 -10.90 -2.78 -1.55
C VAL A 227 -11.07 -3.13 -3.02
N LYS A 228 -11.69 -2.23 -3.79
CA LYS A 228 -11.74 -2.31 -5.25
C LYS A 228 -10.47 -1.71 -5.88
N PRO A 229 -10.06 -2.12 -7.08
CA PRO A 229 -8.98 -1.47 -7.82
C PRO A 229 -9.22 0.04 -7.96
N ASN A 230 -8.13 0.81 -8.04
CA ASN A 230 -8.17 2.29 -8.18
C ASN A 230 -8.88 3.04 -7.03
N THR A 231 -9.12 2.38 -5.91
CA THR A 231 -9.64 3.01 -4.69
C THR A 231 -8.56 3.81 -3.97
N LEU A 232 -7.34 3.29 -3.99
CA LEU A 232 -6.15 3.92 -3.45
C LEU A 232 -5.35 4.59 -4.56
N ALA A 233 -4.66 5.66 -4.24
CA ALA A 233 -3.69 6.31 -5.12
C ALA A 233 -2.41 6.64 -4.34
N VAL A 234 -1.28 6.60 -5.02
CA VAL A 234 0.00 7.08 -4.53
C VAL A 234 0.51 8.14 -5.49
N PHE A 235 0.54 9.38 -5.03
CA PHE A 235 1.12 10.50 -5.78
C PHE A 235 2.62 10.53 -5.54
N ILE A 236 3.42 10.23 -6.56
CA ILE A 236 4.87 10.15 -6.48
C ILE A 236 5.46 11.41 -7.09
N LYS A 237 6.17 12.18 -6.28
CA LYS A 237 6.91 13.36 -6.76
C LYS A 237 8.35 13.02 -7.15
N ARG A 238 8.99 12.13 -6.41
CA ARG A 238 10.30 11.58 -6.70
C ARG A 238 10.29 10.10 -6.28
N GLY A 239 10.65 9.24 -7.21
CA GLY A 239 10.86 7.82 -6.93
C GLY A 239 11.92 7.58 -5.87
N SER A 240 12.25 6.34 -5.60
CA SER A 240 13.29 6.01 -4.64
C SER A 240 14.63 6.60 -5.10
N PHE A 241 15.32 7.20 -4.16
CA PHE A 241 16.61 7.85 -4.41
C PHE A 241 17.56 7.45 -3.28
N ILE A 242 18.70 6.88 -3.67
CA ILE A 242 19.73 6.44 -2.74
C ILE A 242 20.97 7.29 -2.96
N GLU A 243 21.48 7.81 -1.86
CA GLU A 243 22.76 8.51 -1.78
C GLU A 243 23.69 7.76 -0.86
N SER A 244 24.97 7.75 -1.22
CA SER A 244 26.05 7.26 -0.36
C SER A 244 27.02 8.37 -0.09
N ASP A 245 27.44 8.51 1.15
CA ASP A 245 28.48 9.45 1.56
C ASP A 245 29.47 8.77 2.48
N ARG A 246 30.74 9.17 2.37
CA ARG A 246 31.82 8.60 3.16
C ARG A 246 32.28 9.58 4.22
N ASP A 247 32.15 9.17 5.46
CA ASP A 247 32.77 9.88 6.61
C ASP A 247 34.19 9.37 6.83
N ILE A 248 35.16 10.19 6.44
CA ILE A 248 36.59 9.86 6.53
C ILE A 248 37.07 9.84 7.99
N LEU A 249 36.48 10.66 8.84
CA LEU A 249 36.87 10.77 10.23
C LEU A 249 36.45 9.55 11.04
N ASN A 250 35.27 9.05 10.79
CA ASN A 250 34.68 7.85 11.42
C ASN A 250 34.96 6.57 10.64
N GLN A 251 35.70 6.63 9.53
CA GLN A 251 35.96 5.48 8.63
C GLN A 251 34.68 4.66 8.37
N SER A 252 33.64 5.35 7.94
CA SER A 252 32.35 4.75 7.72
C SER A 252 31.69 5.24 6.42
N THR A 253 30.82 4.43 5.86
CA THR A 253 29.99 4.78 4.70
C THR A 253 28.52 4.86 5.14
N VAL A 254 27.87 5.97 4.85
CA VAL A 254 26.45 6.18 5.10
C VAL A 254 25.68 5.97 3.80
N LEU A 255 24.68 5.11 3.83
CA LEU A 255 23.71 4.91 2.76
C LEU A 255 22.39 5.51 3.23
N ALA A 256 21.80 6.41 2.44
CA ALA A 256 20.52 7.03 2.75
C ALA A 256 19.56 6.82 1.56
N GLY A 257 18.45 6.16 1.81
CA GLY A 257 17.37 6.01 0.84
C GLY A 257 16.17 6.88 1.18
N SER A 258 15.52 7.46 0.19
CA SER A 258 14.29 8.23 0.38
C SER A 258 13.38 8.23 -0.83
N ILE A 259 12.06 8.33 -0.57
CA ILE A 259 11.00 8.53 -1.56
C ILE A 259 10.15 9.74 -1.15
N LEU A 260 9.66 10.49 -2.13
CA LEU A 260 8.72 11.60 -1.93
C LEU A 260 7.37 11.20 -2.51
N ALA A 261 6.44 10.82 -1.65
CA ALA A 261 5.13 10.30 -2.07
C ALA A 261 4.02 10.72 -1.11
N ALA A 262 2.79 10.61 -1.57
CA ALA A 262 1.58 10.85 -0.80
C ALA A 262 0.55 9.76 -1.08
N PRO A 263 0.45 8.73 -0.23
CA PRO A 263 -0.63 7.78 -0.26
C PRO A 263 -1.96 8.45 0.07
N TYR A 264 -3.01 8.13 -0.68
CA TYR A 264 -4.32 8.75 -0.53
C TYR A 264 -5.46 7.82 -0.91
N LEU A 265 -6.60 7.94 -0.24
CA LEU A 265 -7.84 7.26 -0.59
C LEU A 265 -8.60 8.09 -1.64
N LEU A 266 -8.51 7.67 -2.91
CA LEU A 266 -9.10 8.40 -4.04
C LEU A 266 -10.62 8.25 -4.07
N ASN A 267 -11.13 7.02 -3.87
CA ASN A 267 -12.56 6.73 -3.92
C ASN A 267 -13.03 6.06 -2.61
N PRO A 268 -13.59 6.84 -1.67
CA PRO A 268 -14.07 6.27 -0.41
C PRO A 268 -15.17 5.21 -0.56
N SER A 269 -15.99 5.27 -1.62
CA SER A 269 -17.05 4.28 -1.86
C SER A 269 -16.54 2.95 -2.43
N GLY A 270 -15.30 2.90 -2.91
CA GLY A 270 -14.67 1.68 -3.41
C GLY A 270 -14.09 0.77 -2.33
N MET A 271 -14.24 1.11 -1.05
CA MET A 271 -13.74 0.29 0.06
C MET A 271 -14.83 0.00 1.09
N ILE A 272 -14.69 -1.13 1.78
CA ILE A 272 -15.47 -1.46 2.97
C ILE A 272 -14.51 -1.82 4.08
N LYS A 273 -14.74 -1.24 5.25
CA LYS A 273 -14.05 -1.59 6.48
C LYS A 273 -14.94 -2.51 7.31
N LEU A 274 -14.46 -3.71 7.58
CA LEU A 274 -15.08 -4.63 8.53
C LEU A 274 -14.40 -4.46 9.87
N SER A 275 -15.17 -4.21 10.90
CA SER A 275 -14.66 -4.09 12.26
C SER A 275 -15.60 -4.74 13.27
N VAL A 276 -15.04 -5.15 14.39
CA VAL A 276 -15.83 -5.63 15.53
C VAL A 276 -16.61 -4.46 16.09
N GLY A 277 -17.91 -4.65 16.32
CA GLY A 277 -18.74 -3.64 16.98
C GLY A 277 -18.26 -3.43 18.42
N SER A 278 -18.08 -2.18 18.81
CA SER A 278 -17.76 -1.80 20.21
C SER A 278 -19.02 -1.69 21.04
#